data_9fc8e1e3811746946a7f779d28bdc9c9
#
_entry.id   9fc8e1e3811746946a7f779d28bdc9c9
#
_cell.length_a   1.000
_cell.length_b   1.000
_cell.length_c   1.000
_cell.angle_alpha   90.00
_cell.angle_beta   90.00
_cell.angle_gamma   90.00
#
_symmetry.space_group_name_H-M   'P 1'
#
loop_
_entity.id
_entity.type
_entity.pdbx_description
1 polymer ?
#
loop_
_entity_poly.entity_id
_entity_poly.type
_entity_poly.pdbx_seq_one_letter_code
_entity_poly.pdbx_strand_id
1 'polypeptide(L)'
;MKGEKKMKIKRGFILAAAVSVLVLGCMALTSCGSDTAGKGGNITVISREDGSGTRGAFIELFGIEEITNGEKMDMTVDTADITNSTSVMMTSVSGNVRAIGYISLGSLNDSVKALNVDGAEATAENIKNGTYKVSRPFNIVTKDNVSEVTGDFIKFIQSQEGQKVVEDNHYISEANTGNYAGTKPSGKIVVSGSSSVTPVMEKLKEAYSDLNPNAEIEIQQSDSTTGVTNALSGVCDIGMASRELKDSEKEKGASATVIALDGIAVIVNNENPLNNITSEQVKQIYTGETTGWDDIH
;
A
#
# COMPACT_ATOMS: atom_id res chain seq x y z
N MET A 1 -61.31 -35.24 39.54
CA MET A 1 -62.27 -36.21 38.92
C MET A 1 -61.70 -36.61 37.57
N LYS A 2 -61.34 -37.87 37.51
CA LYS A 2 -61.51 -38.87 36.44
C LYS A 2 -60.99 -38.42 35.06
N GLY A 3 -60.18 -39.20 34.35
CA GLY A 3 -59.80 -40.62 34.57
C GLY A 3 -58.90 -41.03 33.39
N GLU A 4 -57.98 -41.90 33.74
CA GLU A 4 -57.09 -42.65 32.84
C GLU A 4 -57.87 -43.46 31.79
N LYS A 5 -57.22 -43.73 30.66
CA LYS A 5 -57.31 -45.08 30.07
C LYS A 5 -56.05 -45.37 29.20
N LYS A 6 -55.28 -46.30 29.70
CA LYS A 6 -54.28 -47.17 29.01
C LYS A 6 -55.00 -48.15 28.09
N MET A 7 -54.37 -48.50 26.95
CA MET A 7 -54.48 -49.86 26.34
C MET A 7 -53.37 -49.99 25.28
N LYS A 8 -52.42 -50.74 25.56
CA LYS A 8 -51.84 -52.09 25.37
C LYS A 8 -51.78 -52.59 23.92
N ILE A 9 -50.59 -52.73 23.43
CA ILE A 9 -49.85 -53.80 22.77
C ILE A 9 -50.64 -54.77 21.91
N LYS A 10 -50.20 -55.02 20.66
CA LYS A 10 -50.00 -56.34 20.11
C LYS A 10 -48.80 -56.37 19.13
N ARG A 11 -47.92 -57.31 19.38
CA ARG A 11 -46.81 -57.82 18.56
C ARG A 11 -47.42 -58.66 17.39
N GLY A 12 -46.77 -58.59 16.26
CA GLY A 12 -47.01 -59.49 15.13
C GLY A 12 -45.75 -59.58 14.27
N PHE A 13 -45.02 -60.70 14.42
CA PHE A 13 -43.94 -61.19 13.57
C PHE A 13 -44.51 -61.63 12.22
N ILE A 14 -43.71 -61.52 11.12
CA ILE A 14 -43.48 -62.51 10.05
C ILE A 14 -42.61 -61.86 8.98
N LEU A 15 -41.41 -62.30 8.87
CA LEU A 15 -40.62 -63.03 7.84
C LEU A 15 -40.51 -62.46 6.41
N ALA A 16 -39.28 -62.17 6.11
CA ALA A 16 -38.45 -62.43 4.94
C ALA A 16 -39.05 -62.38 3.53
N ALA A 17 -38.45 -61.52 2.70
CA ALA A 17 -38.07 -61.85 1.32
C ALA A 17 -36.96 -60.88 0.85
N ALA A 18 -35.86 -61.47 0.42
CA ALA A 18 -34.71 -60.78 -0.20
C ALA A 18 -35.10 -60.31 -1.61
N VAL A 19 -34.89 -59.03 -1.90
CA VAL A 19 -34.78 -58.57 -3.28
C VAL A 19 -33.54 -57.67 -3.35
N SER A 20 -32.53 -58.18 -4.03
CA SER A 20 -31.33 -57.47 -4.42
C SER A 20 -31.69 -56.40 -5.47
N VAL A 21 -31.61 -55.14 -5.10
CA VAL A 21 -31.63 -54.04 -6.06
C VAL A 21 -30.28 -53.38 -6.06
N LEU A 22 -29.62 -53.52 -7.19
CA LEU A 22 -28.37 -52.84 -7.60
C LEU A 22 -28.62 -51.33 -7.48
N VAL A 23 -28.08 -50.69 -6.44
CA VAL A 23 -27.96 -49.23 -6.38
C VAL A 23 -26.65 -48.90 -7.03
N LEU A 24 -26.68 -48.45 -8.29
CA LEU A 24 -25.61 -47.69 -8.92
C LEU A 24 -25.47 -46.38 -8.10
N GLY A 25 -24.47 -46.36 -7.23
CA GLY A 25 -24.04 -45.16 -6.56
C GLY A 25 -23.47 -44.18 -7.57
N CYS A 26 -24.21 -43.14 -7.88
CA CYS A 26 -23.61 -41.89 -8.38
C CYS A 26 -22.70 -41.37 -7.28
N MET A 27 -21.43 -41.74 -7.32
CA MET A 27 -20.39 -40.95 -6.68
C MET A 27 -20.34 -39.64 -7.44
N ALA A 28 -21.06 -38.64 -6.97
CA ALA A 28 -20.72 -37.26 -7.22
C ALA A 28 -19.33 -37.08 -6.62
N LEU A 29 -18.31 -37.17 -7.46
CA LEU A 29 -16.99 -36.63 -7.18
C LEU A 29 -17.21 -35.11 -7.07
N THR A 30 -17.50 -34.64 -5.86
CA THR A 30 -17.14 -33.29 -5.49
C THR A 30 -15.62 -33.27 -5.57
N SER A 31 -15.12 -32.97 -6.77
CA SER A 31 -13.79 -32.42 -6.95
C SER A 31 -13.79 -31.12 -6.16
N CYS A 32 -13.44 -31.18 -4.87
CA CYS A 32 -12.73 -30.10 -4.27
C CYS A 32 -11.45 -29.99 -5.08
N GLY A 33 -11.48 -29.16 -6.12
CA GLY A 33 -10.27 -28.65 -6.70
C GLY A 33 -9.55 -27.98 -5.54
N SER A 34 -8.53 -28.63 -5.01
CA SER A 34 -7.45 -27.92 -4.39
C SER A 34 -6.94 -27.00 -5.50
N ASP A 35 -7.40 -25.74 -5.51
CA ASP A 35 -6.71 -24.69 -6.19
C ASP A 35 -5.27 -24.79 -5.70
N THR A 36 -4.41 -25.36 -6.53
CA THR A 36 -2.97 -25.35 -6.30
C THR A 36 -2.61 -23.87 -6.30
N ALA A 37 -2.49 -23.32 -5.11
CA ALA A 37 -2.04 -21.96 -4.91
C ALA A 37 -0.82 -21.74 -5.83
N GLY A 38 -0.94 -20.77 -6.73
CA GLY A 38 0.20 -20.26 -7.47
C GLY A 38 0.54 -20.86 -8.83
N LYS A 39 -0.32 -21.67 -9.47
CA LYS A 39 -0.16 -22.03 -10.87
C LYS A 39 -1.46 -21.83 -11.63
N GLY A 40 -1.48 -20.77 -12.44
CA GLY A 40 -2.57 -20.49 -13.36
C GLY A 40 -3.75 -19.72 -12.77
N GLY A 41 -4.44 -19.01 -13.62
CA GLY A 41 -5.64 -18.26 -13.32
C GLY A 41 -5.46 -16.75 -13.51
N ASN A 42 -6.59 -16.06 -13.53
CA ASN A 42 -6.60 -14.63 -13.79
C ASN A 42 -5.89 -13.85 -12.66
N ILE A 43 -5.08 -12.90 -13.06
CA ILE A 43 -4.42 -11.95 -12.14
C ILE A 43 -5.49 -11.01 -11.57
N THR A 44 -5.49 -10.82 -10.26
CA THR A 44 -6.27 -9.77 -9.62
C THR A 44 -5.38 -8.53 -9.49
N VAL A 45 -5.61 -7.54 -10.32
CA VAL A 45 -4.89 -6.26 -10.27
C VAL A 45 -5.46 -5.42 -9.15
N ILE A 46 -4.59 -4.96 -8.23
CA ILE A 46 -4.98 -4.06 -7.16
C ILE A 46 -4.22 -2.75 -7.32
N SER A 47 -4.95 -1.65 -7.35
CA SER A 47 -4.40 -0.30 -7.48
C SER A 47 -4.80 0.59 -6.31
N ARG A 48 -4.36 1.83 -6.35
CA ARG A 48 -4.64 2.84 -5.34
C ARG A 48 -5.63 3.88 -5.88
N GLU A 49 -6.21 4.63 -4.98
CA GLU A 49 -7.11 5.76 -5.26
C GLU A 49 -6.43 6.85 -6.11
N ASP A 50 -7.22 7.65 -6.83
CA ASP A 50 -6.72 8.67 -7.78
C ASP A 50 -5.83 9.74 -7.13
N GLY A 51 -6.09 10.11 -5.88
CA GLY A 51 -5.27 11.07 -5.13
C GLY A 51 -3.91 10.52 -4.67
N SER A 52 -3.69 9.20 -4.78
CA SER A 52 -2.49 8.54 -4.30
C SER A 52 -1.23 8.96 -5.05
N GLY A 53 -0.26 9.53 -4.33
CA GLY A 53 1.06 9.81 -4.90
C GLY A 53 1.82 8.55 -5.29
N THR A 54 1.60 7.43 -4.58
CA THR A 54 2.21 6.15 -4.93
C THR A 54 1.66 5.62 -6.27
N ARG A 55 0.34 5.75 -6.52
CA ARG A 55 -0.25 5.43 -7.82
C ARG A 55 0.36 6.30 -8.92
N GLY A 56 0.39 7.63 -8.72
CA GLY A 56 0.95 8.53 -9.70
C GLY A 56 2.40 8.20 -10.07
N ALA A 57 3.26 7.96 -9.07
CA ALA A 57 4.64 7.58 -9.32
C ALA A 57 4.76 6.18 -9.96
N PHE A 58 3.91 5.22 -9.56
CA PHE A 58 3.91 3.88 -10.10
C PHE A 58 3.55 3.86 -11.60
N ILE A 59 2.45 4.52 -11.99
CA ILE A 59 2.03 4.56 -13.40
C ILE A 59 3.05 5.29 -14.28
N GLU A 60 3.68 6.35 -13.78
CA GLU A 60 4.74 7.07 -14.48
C GLU A 60 6.00 6.20 -14.67
N LEU A 61 6.51 5.59 -13.60
CA LEU A 61 7.74 4.81 -13.61
C LEU A 61 7.64 3.53 -14.45
N PHE A 62 6.45 2.91 -14.50
CA PHE A 62 6.22 1.72 -15.34
C PHE A 62 5.65 2.04 -16.73
N GLY A 63 5.44 3.32 -17.05
CA GLY A 63 4.90 3.73 -18.35
C GLY A 63 3.45 3.25 -18.58
N ILE A 64 2.65 3.17 -17.52
CA ILE A 64 1.22 2.81 -17.56
C ILE A 64 0.37 4.03 -17.93
N GLU A 65 0.97 5.23 -17.97
CA GLU A 65 0.32 6.45 -18.46
C GLU A 65 0.56 6.64 -19.96
N GLU A 66 -0.44 7.17 -20.64
CA GLU A 66 -0.33 7.61 -22.04
C GLU A 66 -0.59 9.11 -22.17
N ILE A 67 0.05 9.74 -23.16
CA ILE A 67 -0.20 11.15 -23.47
C ILE A 67 -1.22 11.22 -24.60
N THR A 68 -2.45 11.63 -24.28
CA THR A 68 -3.53 11.83 -25.24
C THR A 68 -3.91 13.32 -25.27
N ASN A 69 -3.81 13.95 -26.42
CA ASN A 69 -4.08 15.39 -26.60
C ASN A 69 -3.25 16.32 -25.68
N GLY A 70 -2.06 15.89 -25.26
CA GLY A 70 -1.18 16.64 -24.36
C GLY A 70 -1.50 16.45 -22.87
N GLU A 71 -2.46 15.61 -22.53
CA GLU A 71 -2.78 15.24 -21.16
C GLU A 71 -2.31 13.81 -20.84
N LYS A 72 -1.78 13.59 -19.64
CA LYS A 72 -1.41 12.27 -19.13
C LYS A 72 -2.67 11.54 -18.70
N MET A 73 -2.91 10.38 -19.28
CA MET A 73 -4.03 9.49 -18.94
C MET A 73 -3.49 8.23 -18.27
N ASP A 74 -4.06 7.88 -17.14
CA ASP A 74 -3.81 6.62 -16.45
C ASP A 74 -4.52 5.47 -17.20
N MET A 75 -3.75 4.51 -17.68
CA MET A 75 -4.22 3.34 -18.42
C MET A 75 -4.42 2.10 -17.54
N THR A 76 -4.45 2.28 -16.22
CA THR A 76 -4.76 1.17 -15.30
C THR A 76 -6.11 0.56 -15.68
N VAL A 77 -6.14 -0.76 -15.83
CA VAL A 77 -7.35 -1.51 -16.23
C VAL A 77 -8.54 -1.20 -15.30
N ASP A 78 -9.70 -0.97 -15.90
CA ASP A 78 -10.93 -0.58 -15.17
C ASP A 78 -11.43 -1.65 -14.17
N THR A 79 -10.97 -2.90 -14.34
CA THR A 79 -11.30 -4.02 -13.44
C THR A 79 -10.39 -4.09 -12.22
N ALA A 80 -9.43 -3.18 -12.06
CA ALA A 80 -8.55 -3.16 -10.90
C ALA A 80 -9.33 -2.86 -9.62
N ASP A 81 -9.08 -3.63 -8.57
CA ASP A 81 -9.58 -3.35 -7.22
C ASP A 81 -8.88 -2.11 -6.67
N ILE A 82 -9.65 -1.11 -6.23
CA ILE A 82 -9.08 0.16 -5.73
C ILE A 82 -9.02 0.17 -4.20
N THR A 83 -7.83 0.44 -3.68
CA THR A 83 -7.59 0.59 -2.24
C THR A 83 -7.23 2.04 -1.90
N ASN A 84 -7.54 2.45 -0.67
CA ASN A 84 -7.38 3.84 -0.22
C ASN A 84 -6.21 4.04 0.78
N SER A 85 -5.39 3.03 1.01
CA SER A 85 -4.20 3.15 1.87
C SER A 85 -3.20 2.02 1.63
N THR A 86 -1.95 2.23 2.09
CA THR A 86 -0.89 1.22 2.03
C THR A 86 -1.25 -0.04 2.81
N SER A 87 -1.86 0.09 3.99
CA SER A 87 -2.25 -1.05 4.83
C SER A 87 -3.37 -1.88 4.21
N VAL A 88 -4.37 -1.22 3.58
CA VAL A 88 -5.45 -1.92 2.86
C VAL A 88 -4.89 -2.66 1.64
N MET A 89 -3.95 -2.05 0.89
CA MET A 89 -3.25 -2.72 -0.21
C MET A 89 -2.58 -4.02 0.26
N MET A 90 -1.77 -3.95 1.32
CA MET A 90 -1.10 -5.14 1.87
C MET A 90 -2.10 -6.21 2.31
N THR A 91 -3.18 -5.82 3.01
CA THR A 91 -4.23 -6.76 3.45
C THR A 91 -4.91 -7.43 2.25
N SER A 92 -5.22 -6.67 1.20
CA SER A 92 -5.87 -7.19 -0.01
C SER A 92 -4.97 -8.20 -0.74
N VAL A 93 -3.67 -7.87 -0.89
CA VAL A 93 -2.69 -8.76 -1.54
C VAL A 93 -2.45 -10.02 -0.69
N SER A 94 -2.29 -9.88 0.63
CA SER A 94 -2.08 -11.04 1.52
C SER A 94 -3.29 -11.99 1.59
N GLY A 95 -4.49 -11.48 1.36
CA GLY A 95 -5.73 -12.26 1.34
C GLY A 95 -6.07 -12.90 -0.01
N ASN A 96 -5.32 -12.63 -1.08
CA ASN A 96 -5.61 -13.14 -2.42
C ASN A 96 -4.34 -13.63 -3.11
N VAL A 97 -4.24 -14.97 -3.28
CA VAL A 97 -3.07 -15.63 -3.91
C VAL A 97 -2.82 -15.23 -5.36
N ARG A 98 -3.81 -14.65 -6.03
CA ARG A 98 -3.73 -14.19 -7.42
C ARG A 98 -3.49 -12.69 -7.56
N ALA A 99 -3.40 -11.97 -6.43
CA ALA A 99 -3.24 -10.53 -6.43
C ALA A 99 -1.82 -10.09 -6.78
N ILE A 100 -1.76 -8.96 -7.48
CA ILE A 100 -0.58 -8.12 -7.63
C ILE A 100 -0.95 -6.70 -7.16
N GLY A 101 -0.04 -6.06 -6.44
CA GLY A 101 -0.19 -4.71 -5.95
C GLY A 101 1.16 -4.01 -5.82
N TYR A 102 1.16 -2.83 -5.26
CA TYR A 102 2.38 -2.04 -5.03
C TYR A 102 2.27 -1.19 -3.77
N ILE A 103 3.39 -1.06 -3.07
CA ILE A 103 3.47 -0.29 -1.82
C ILE A 103 4.79 0.48 -1.72
N SER A 104 4.86 1.40 -0.75
CA SER A 104 6.12 1.94 -0.24
C SER A 104 7.01 0.83 0.30
N LEU A 105 8.29 0.81 -0.11
CA LEU A 105 9.26 -0.17 0.37
C LEU A 105 9.43 -0.13 1.88
N GLY A 106 9.45 1.06 2.48
CA GLY A 106 9.54 1.22 3.94
C GLY A 106 8.34 0.68 4.72
N SER A 107 7.24 0.34 4.03
CA SER A 107 6.08 -0.32 4.64
C SER A 107 6.08 -1.85 4.46
N LEU A 108 7.04 -2.40 3.70
CA LEU A 108 7.10 -3.84 3.43
C LEU A 108 7.31 -4.64 4.71
N ASN A 109 6.56 -5.73 4.85
CA ASN A 109 6.70 -6.68 5.94
C ASN A 109 6.36 -8.10 5.48
N ASP A 110 6.48 -9.07 6.36
CA ASP A 110 6.32 -10.51 6.07
C ASP A 110 4.90 -10.95 5.65
N SER A 111 3.91 -10.05 5.64
CA SER A 111 2.55 -10.39 5.22
C SER A 111 2.39 -10.53 3.70
N VAL A 112 3.31 -9.98 2.94
CA VAL A 112 3.35 -10.01 1.47
C VAL A 112 4.78 -10.22 0.97
N LYS A 113 4.91 -10.68 -0.28
CA LYS A 113 6.21 -10.87 -0.93
C LYS A 113 6.46 -9.76 -1.95
N ALA A 114 7.62 -9.10 -1.85
CA ALA A 114 8.10 -8.21 -2.89
C ALA A 114 8.75 -9.02 -4.02
N LEU A 115 8.46 -8.65 -5.27
CA LEU A 115 9.12 -9.17 -6.45
C LEU A 115 10.36 -8.34 -6.78
N ASN A 116 11.40 -9.00 -7.29
CA ASN A 116 12.45 -8.30 -8.00
C ASN A 116 11.87 -7.68 -9.27
N VAL A 117 12.31 -6.49 -9.62
CA VAL A 117 11.93 -5.82 -10.88
C VAL A 117 13.15 -5.73 -11.77
N ASP A 118 13.05 -6.26 -13.00
CA ASP A 118 14.17 -6.33 -13.95
C ASP A 118 15.43 -6.98 -13.37
N GLY A 119 15.24 -7.97 -12.48
CA GLY A 119 16.31 -8.69 -11.79
C GLY A 119 16.88 -7.97 -10.55
N ALA A 120 16.41 -6.76 -10.23
CA ALA A 120 16.86 -6.00 -9.07
C ALA A 120 15.90 -6.18 -7.88
N GLU A 121 16.45 -6.47 -6.71
CA GLU A 121 15.70 -6.53 -5.47
C GLU A 121 15.35 -5.12 -4.98
N ALA A 122 14.11 -4.94 -4.48
CA ALA A 122 13.67 -3.69 -3.88
C ALA A 122 14.31 -3.50 -2.51
N THR A 123 15.47 -2.86 -2.46
CA THR A 123 16.20 -2.52 -1.24
C THR A 123 16.69 -1.08 -1.26
N ALA A 124 16.88 -0.48 -0.08
CA ALA A 124 17.42 0.88 0.03
C ALA A 124 18.80 0.98 -0.63
N GLU A 125 19.64 -0.06 -0.52
CA GLU A 125 20.96 -0.12 -1.16
C GLU A 125 20.85 -0.10 -2.68
N ASN A 126 19.97 -0.92 -3.26
CA ASN A 126 19.78 -1.00 -4.71
C ASN A 126 19.16 0.26 -5.30
N ILE A 127 18.36 0.99 -4.52
CA ILE A 127 17.83 2.31 -4.92
C ILE A 127 18.97 3.33 -4.89
N LYS A 128 19.77 3.37 -3.83
CA LYS A 128 20.90 4.30 -3.65
C LYS A 128 21.95 4.16 -4.76
N ASN A 129 22.24 2.94 -5.20
CA ASN A 129 23.22 2.68 -6.26
C ASN A 129 22.62 2.71 -7.68
N GLY A 130 21.28 2.94 -7.81
CA GLY A 130 20.57 3.04 -9.09
C GLY A 130 20.27 1.70 -9.76
N THR A 131 20.52 0.56 -9.11
CA THR A 131 20.18 -0.76 -9.63
C THR A 131 18.66 -0.98 -9.63
N TYR A 132 17.98 -0.59 -8.55
CA TYR A 132 16.51 -0.57 -8.48
C TYR A 132 16.00 0.83 -8.82
N LYS A 133 15.27 0.95 -9.93
CA LYS A 133 14.90 2.27 -10.50
C LYS A 133 13.52 2.76 -10.07
N VAL A 134 12.72 1.91 -9.42
CA VAL A 134 11.34 2.25 -9.06
C VAL A 134 11.34 2.94 -7.70
N SER A 135 11.63 4.23 -7.70
CA SER A 135 11.71 5.05 -6.50
C SER A 135 11.16 6.46 -6.74
N ARG A 136 10.79 7.12 -5.65
CA ARG A 136 10.22 8.47 -5.66
C ARG A 136 10.53 9.23 -4.39
N PRO A 137 10.49 10.58 -4.42
CA PRO A 137 10.65 11.37 -3.21
C PRO A 137 9.44 11.28 -2.29
N PHE A 138 9.69 11.32 -1.00
CA PHE A 138 8.75 11.69 0.01
C PHE A 138 8.94 13.16 0.34
N ASN A 139 7.86 13.92 0.22
CA ASN A 139 7.84 15.35 0.42
C ASN A 139 6.97 15.72 1.60
N ILE A 140 7.43 16.67 2.41
CA ILE A 140 6.56 17.54 3.18
C ILE A 140 6.25 18.77 2.34
N VAL A 141 5.02 19.23 2.46
CA VAL A 141 4.51 20.37 1.68
C VAL A 141 4.02 21.43 2.62
N THR A 142 4.52 22.64 2.45
CA THR A 142 4.11 23.82 3.21
C THR A 142 3.66 24.94 2.28
N LYS A 143 2.93 25.87 2.85
CA LYS A 143 2.71 27.17 2.25
C LYS A 143 3.56 28.20 3.01
N ASP A 144 3.75 29.38 2.43
CA ASP A 144 4.49 30.47 3.06
C ASP A 144 4.00 30.76 4.49
N ASN A 145 4.94 31.16 5.37
CA ASN A 145 4.67 31.56 6.77
C ASN A 145 4.21 30.42 7.69
N VAL A 146 5.01 29.35 7.77
CA VAL A 146 4.82 28.31 8.79
C VAL A 146 5.03 28.89 10.21
N SER A 147 4.33 28.32 11.20
CA SER A 147 4.51 28.70 12.61
C SER A 147 5.93 28.36 13.11
N GLU A 148 6.37 28.99 14.22
CA GLU A 148 7.69 28.71 14.80
C GLU A 148 7.84 27.22 15.13
N VAL A 149 6.80 26.57 15.71
CA VAL A 149 6.83 25.15 16.07
C VAL A 149 6.86 24.25 14.83
N THR A 150 6.15 24.60 13.77
CA THR A 150 6.21 23.89 12.50
C THR A 150 7.58 24.00 11.85
N GLY A 151 8.15 25.20 11.83
CA GLY A 151 9.50 25.43 11.30
C GLY A 151 10.59 24.70 12.10
N ASP A 152 10.43 24.58 13.41
CA ASP A 152 11.35 23.83 14.27
C ASP A 152 11.27 22.32 14.02
N PHE A 153 10.08 21.77 13.83
CA PHE A 153 9.89 20.37 13.44
C PHE A 153 10.49 20.06 12.06
N ILE A 154 10.32 20.96 11.08
CA ILE A 154 10.94 20.83 9.76
C ILE A 154 12.48 20.82 9.86
N LYS A 155 13.06 21.68 10.69
CA LYS A 155 14.52 21.67 10.97
C LYS A 155 14.96 20.33 11.58
N PHE A 156 14.18 19.77 12.50
CA PHE A 156 14.46 18.45 13.05
C PHE A 156 14.43 17.38 11.95
N ILE A 157 13.39 17.33 11.12
CA ILE A 157 13.28 16.36 10.04
C ILE A 157 14.51 16.40 9.13
N GLN A 158 15.00 17.58 8.80
CA GLN A 158 16.16 17.79 7.92
C GLN A 158 17.52 17.65 8.62
N SER A 159 17.55 17.54 9.95
CA SER A 159 18.78 17.40 10.72
C SER A 159 19.39 15.99 10.62
N GLN A 160 20.61 15.85 11.13
CA GLN A 160 21.28 14.56 11.23
C GLN A 160 20.45 13.55 12.06
N GLU A 161 19.85 14.01 13.15
CA GLU A 161 19.02 13.17 14.03
C GLU A 161 17.73 12.74 13.35
N GLY A 162 17.04 13.66 12.66
CA GLY A 162 15.83 13.34 11.89
C GLY A 162 16.12 12.40 10.72
N GLN A 163 17.21 12.63 9.99
CA GLN A 163 17.61 11.78 8.87
C GLN A 163 18.10 10.40 9.32
N LYS A 164 18.65 10.31 10.54
CA LYS A 164 18.92 8.99 11.13
C LYS A 164 17.63 8.21 11.40
N VAL A 165 16.54 8.87 11.86
CA VAL A 165 15.24 8.20 11.99
C VAL A 165 14.74 7.69 10.64
N VAL A 166 14.94 8.47 9.57
CA VAL A 166 14.59 8.05 8.19
C VAL A 166 15.34 6.77 7.81
N GLU A 167 16.67 6.72 8.02
CA GLU A 167 17.51 5.55 7.69
C GLU A 167 17.20 4.33 8.56
N ASP A 168 16.99 4.52 9.86
CA ASP A 168 16.67 3.44 10.80
C ASP A 168 15.30 2.77 10.49
N ASN A 169 14.45 3.45 9.70
CA ASN A 169 13.15 2.93 9.23
C ASN A 169 13.16 2.53 7.75
N HIS A 170 14.35 2.21 7.20
CA HIS A 170 14.53 1.64 5.86
C HIS A 170 14.23 2.57 4.68
N TYR A 171 14.16 3.88 4.91
CA TYR A 171 14.10 4.89 3.86
C TYR A 171 15.50 5.43 3.56
N ILE A 172 15.64 6.14 2.45
CA ILE A 172 16.91 6.72 2.05
C ILE A 172 16.90 8.19 2.43
N SER A 173 17.91 8.60 3.22
CA SER A 173 18.07 10.00 3.63
C SER A 173 18.44 10.88 2.44
N GLU A 174 17.84 12.07 2.37
CA GLU A 174 18.06 13.06 1.30
C GLU A 174 18.54 14.42 1.82
N ALA A 175 18.35 14.70 3.09
CA ALA A 175 18.75 15.95 3.71
C ALA A 175 19.71 15.70 4.87
N ASN A 176 20.62 16.61 5.10
CA ASN A 176 21.43 16.68 6.32
C ASN A 176 21.91 18.11 6.50
N THR A 177 21.20 18.86 7.35
CA THR A 177 21.54 20.26 7.68
C THR A 177 22.47 20.36 8.90
N GLY A 178 23.06 19.26 9.33
CA GLY A 178 23.86 19.14 10.55
C GLY A 178 23.03 18.76 11.76
N ASN A 179 23.60 18.91 12.96
CA ASN A 179 22.93 18.54 14.20
C ASN A 179 21.69 19.42 14.45
N TYR A 180 20.64 18.83 14.99
CA TYR A 180 19.45 19.56 15.36
C TYR A 180 19.75 20.57 16.49
N ALA A 181 19.46 21.83 16.24
CA ALA A 181 19.63 22.93 17.16
C ALA A 181 18.31 23.74 17.30
N GLY A 182 17.28 23.06 17.78
CA GLY A 182 15.96 23.68 17.93
C GLY A 182 15.78 24.46 19.21
N THR A 183 14.81 25.38 19.19
CA THR A 183 14.45 26.26 20.32
C THR A 183 13.37 25.68 21.23
N LYS A 184 12.84 24.50 20.88
CA LYS A 184 11.75 23.79 21.59
C LYS A 184 10.50 24.66 21.79
N PRO A 185 9.98 25.27 20.73
CA PRO A 185 8.78 26.09 20.82
C PRO A 185 7.56 25.27 21.18
N SER A 186 6.58 25.90 21.84
CA SER A 186 5.30 25.27 22.14
C SER A 186 4.30 25.52 21.03
N GLY A 187 3.38 24.56 20.84
CA GLY A 187 2.27 24.71 19.90
C GLY A 187 1.78 23.40 19.35
N LYS A 188 0.76 23.48 18.50
CA LYS A 188 0.20 22.34 17.80
C LYS A 188 0.60 22.38 16.32
N ILE A 189 0.92 21.23 15.77
CA ILE A 189 1.22 21.00 14.35
C ILE A 189 0.23 19.96 13.84
N VAL A 190 -0.51 20.28 12.79
CA VAL A 190 -1.36 19.34 12.06
C VAL A 190 -0.64 18.91 10.79
N VAL A 191 -0.40 17.63 10.65
CA VAL A 191 0.21 17.00 9.46
C VAL A 191 -0.85 16.18 8.77
N SER A 192 -1.02 16.30 7.45
CA SER A 192 -2.05 15.58 6.72
C SER A 192 -1.54 15.07 5.37
N GLY A 193 -1.96 13.88 4.94
CA GLY A 193 -1.70 13.42 3.58
C GLY A 193 -1.30 11.96 3.44
N SER A 194 -0.37 11.70 2.55
CA SER A 194 0.01 10.40 2.03
C SER A 194 0.12 9.27 3.07
N SER A 195 -0.66 8.21 2.89
CA SER A 195 -0.58 6.99 3.70
C SER A 195 0.76 6.27 3.60
N SER A 196 1.54 6.50 2.53
CA SER A 196 2.88 5.94 2.37
C SER A 196 3.94 6.72 3.18
N VAL A 197 3.75 8.01 3.39
CA VAL A 197 4.63 8.87 4.20
C VAL A 197 4.31 8.76 5.69
N THR A 198 3.06 8.45 6.04
CA THR A 198 2.59 8.37 7.43
C THR A 198 3.51 7.53 8.33
N PRO A 199 3.97 6.32 7.97
CA PRO A 199 4.80 5.52 8.87
C PRO A 199 6.11 6.20 9.29
N VAL A 200 6.84 6.82 8.36
CA VAL A 200 8.07 7.54 8.69
C VAL A 200 7.77 8.84 9.44
N MET A 201 6.66 9.52 9.11
CA MET A 201 6.26 10.74 9.80
C MET A 201 5.90 10.47 11.27
N GLU A 202 5.25 9.34 11.58
CA GLU A 202 4.99 8.93 12.97
C GLU A 202 6.30 8.70 13.74
N LYS A 203 7.32 8.11 13.11
CA LYS A 203 8.64 7.93 13.73
C LYS A 203 9.38 9.24 13.94
N LEU A 204 9.29 10.16 13.00
CA LEU A 204 9.86 11.49 13.13
C LEU A 204 9.16 12.29 14.24
N LYS A 205 7.82 12.20 14.31
CA LYS A 205 7.04 12.78 15.40
C LYS A 205 7.45 12.24 16.77
N GLU A 206 7.55 10.90 16.90
CA GLU A 206 7.96 10.21 18.14
C GLU A 206 9.32 10.73 18.60
N ALA A 207 10.33 10.72 17.74
CA ALA A 207 11.67 11.20 18.06
C ALA A 207 11.74 12.69 18.34
N TYR A 208 10.96 13.53 17.66
CA TYR A 208 10.89 14.97 17.94
C TYR A 208 10.20 15.25 19.26
N SER A 209 9.16 14.51 19.63
CA SER A 209 8.43 14.69 20.90
C SER A 209 9.33 14.43 22.11
N ASP A 210 10.30 13.50 22.00
CA ASP A 210 11.30 13.26 23.04
C ASP A 210 12.25 14.48 23.21
N LEU A 211 12.53 15.18 22.13
CA LEU A 211 13.38 16.38 22.16
C LEU A 211 12.60 17.63 22.54
N ASN A 212 11.38 17.76 22.08
CA ASN A 212 10.49 18.91 22.33
C ASN A 212 9.12 18.48 22.86
N PRO A 213 8.97 18.24 24.17
CA PRO A 213 7.69 17.84 24.77
C PRO A 213 6.65 18.97 24.81
N ASN A 214 7.00 20.19 24.39
CA ASN A 214 6.07 21.34 24.34
C ASN A 214 5.27 21.39 23.03
N ALA A 215 5.63 20.58 22.02
CA ALA A 215 4.93 20.51 20.77
C ALA A 215 3.94 19.34 20.75
N GLU A 216 2.73 19.59 20.27
CA GLU A 216 1.71 18.58 19.99
C GLU A 216 1.65 18.36 18.48
N ILE A 217 1.89 17.13 18.01
CA ILE A 217 1.82 16.80 16.58
C ILE A 217 0.66 15.83 16.35
N GLU A 218 -0.30 16.25 15.52
CA GLU A 218 -1.40 15.41 15.05
C GLU A 218 -1.15 14.99 13.59
N ILE A 219 -1.23 13.70 13.30
CA ILE A 219 -1.06 13.18 11.94
C ILE A 219 -2.40 12.61 11.46
N GLN A 220 -2.85 13.10 10.30
CA GLN A 220 -4.11 12.73 9.65
C GLN A 220 -3.79 12.05 8.31
N GLN A 221 -3.90 10.73 8.28
CA GLN A 221 -3.64 9.96 7.07
C GLN A 221 -4.74 10.16 6.03
N SER A 222 -4.32 10.41 4.78
CA SER A 222 -5.16 10.45 3.59
C SER A 222 -4.34 10.06 2.34
N ASP A 223 -4.53 10.75 1.23
CA ASP A 223 -3.72 10.65 0.02
C ASP A 223 -2.85 11.91 -0.19
N SER A 224 -1.92 11.86 -1.17
CA SER A 224 -1.00 12.97 -1.43
C SER A 224 -1.70 14.23 -1.95
N THR A 225 -2.71 14.10 -2.79
CA THR A 225 -3.43 15.24 -3.36
C THR A 225 -4.23 15.96 -2.29
N THR A 226 -4.87 15.22 -1.39
CA THR A 226 -5.53 15.76 -0.20
C THR A 226 -4.54 16.46 0.72
N GLY A 227 -3.36 15.85 0.99
CA GLY A 227 -2.33 16.47 1.80
C GLY A 227 -1.86 17.82 1.26
N VAL A 228 -1.55 17.89 -0.03
CA VAL A 228 -1.16 19.15 -0.70
C VAL A 228 -2.28 20.18 -0.64
N THR A 229 -3.52 19.76 -0.90
CA THR A 229 -4.70 20.65 -0.87
C THR A 229 -4.92 21.22 0.53
N ASN A 230 -4.79 20.39 1.57
CA ASN A 230 -4.94 20.81 2.96
C ASN A 230 -3.86 21.81 3.38
N ALA A 231 -2.60 21.61 2.96
CA ALA A 231 -1.52 22.57 3.21
C ALA A 231 -1.78 23.93 2.51
N LEU A 232 -2.17 23.90 1.23
CA LEU A 232 -2.49 25.09 0.45
C LEU A 232 -3.67 25.89 1.02
N SER A 233 -4.68 25.20 1.55
CA SER A 233 -5.87 25.82 2.15
C SER A 233 -5.71 26.18 3.63
N GLY A 234 -4.60 25.81 4.28
CA GLY A 234 -4.36 26.05 5.70
C GLY A 234 -5.17 25.15 6.64
N VAL A 235 -5.68 24.03 6.15
CA VAL A 235 -6.34 23.00 6.98
C VAL A 235 -5.31 22.20 7.77
N CYS A 236 -4.10 22.05 7.24
CA CYS A 236 -2.95 21.52 7.98
C CYS A 236 -1.73 22.43 7.83
N ASP A 237 -0.77 22.29 8.75
CA ASP A 237 0.49 23.02 8.73
C ASP A 237 1.51 22.39 7.77
N ILE A 238 1.46 21.06 7.66
CA ILE A 238 2.35 20.26 6.81
C ILE A 238 1.50 19.26 6.02
N GLY A 239 1.56 19.33 4.69
CA GLY A 239 1.07 18.28 3.81
C GLY A 239 2.12 17.18 3.62
N MET A 240 1.69 15.94 3.35
CA MET A 240 2.56 14.81 3.00
C MET A 240 2.26 14.36 1.58
N ALA A 241 3.29 14.25 0.75
CA ALA A 241 3.17 13.73 -0.60
C ALA A 241 4.26 12.70 -0.93
N SER A 242 3.86 11.57 -1.52
CA SER A 242 4.76 10.49 -1.97
C SER A 242 4.98 10.55 -3.50
N ARG A 243 5.12 11.75 -4.01
CA ARG A 243 5.40 12.09 -5.41
C ARG A 243 5.93 13.51 -5.50
N GLU A 244 6.45 13.87 -6.65
CA GLU A 244 6.70 15.28 -6.98
C GLU A 244 5.41 16.11 -6.97
N LEU A 245 5.55 17.41 -6.67
CA LEU A 245 4.42 18.33 -6.80
C LEU A 245 4.13 18.60 -8.27
N LYS A 246 2.83 18.63 -8.61
CA LYS A 246 2.35 19.08 -9.91
C LYS A 246 2.66 20.57 -10.09
N ASP A 247 2.88 21.00 -11.33
CA ASP A 247 3.14 22.42 -11.61
C ASP A 247 1.96 23.31 -11.15
N SER A 248 0.73 22.84 -11.34
CA SER A 248 -0.46 23.53 -10.84
C SER A 248 -0.55 23.64 -9.30
N GLU A 249 0.15 22.80 -8.55
CA GLU A 249 0.26 22.90 -7.09
C GLU A 249 1.34 23.93 -6.70
N LYS A 250 2.48 23.90 -7.41
CA LYS A 250 3.56 24.91 -7.24
C LYS A 250 3.08 26.33 -7.57
N GLU A 251 2.33 26.49 -8.66
CA GLU A 251 1.73 27.77 -9.06
C GLU A 251 0.76 28.34 -8.02
N LYS A 252 0.12 27.46 -7.23
CA LYS A 252 -0.73 27.85 -6.09
C LYS A 252 0.05 28.18 -4.81
N GLY A 253 1.39 28.13 -4.85
CA GLY A 253 2.26 28.44 -3.74
C GLY A 253 2.62 27.25 -2.82
N ALA A 254 2.42 26.01 -3.29
CA ALA A 254 2.92 24.85 -2.56
C ALA A 254 4.45 24.78 -2.67
N SER A 255 5.12 24.68 -1.51
CA SER A 255 6.56 24.46 -1.39
C SER A 255 6.82 23.05 -0.89
N ALA A 256 7.59 22.27 -1.65
CA ALA A 256 7.98 20.92 -1.27
C ALA A 256 9.39 20.90 -0.66
N THR A 257 9.54 20.11 0.38
CA THR A 257 10.86 19.74 0.94
C THR A 257 10.96 18.22 0.92
N VAL A 258 11.94 17.69 0.21
CA VAL A 258 12.23 16.25 0.20
C VAL A 258 12.75 15.85 1.57
N ILE A 259 12.14 14.82 2.16
CA ILE A 259 12.53 14.31 3.48
C ILE A 259 13.14 12.91 3.41
N ALA A 260 12.87 12.17 2.35
CA ALA A 260 13.39 10.84 2.08
C ALA A 260 13.21 10.48 0.61
N LEU A 261 14.02 9.55 0.11
CA LEU A 261 13.71 8.78 -1.08
C LEU A 261 13.17 7.41 -0.65
N ASP A 262 12.11 6.95 -1.31
CA ASP A 262 11.47 5.67 -1.02
C ASP A 262 11.26 4.85 -2.29
N GLY A 263 11.44 3.54 -2.19
CA GLY A 263 11.14 2.60 -3.26
C GLY A 263 9.65 2.29 -3.36
N ILE A 264 9.20 1.93 -4.56
CA ILE A 264 7.91 1.29 -4.74
C ILE A 264 8.15 -0.20 -4.98
N ALA A 265 7.76 -1.04 -4.04
CA ALA A 265 7.83 -2.49 -4.19
C ALA A 265 6.58 -3.02 -4.91
N VAL A 266 6.78 -3.82 -5.95
CA VAL A 266 5.73 -4.64 -6.55
C VAL A 266 5.53 -5.85 -5.65
N ILE A 267 4.32 -6.06 -5.16
CA ILE A 267 4.01 -7.09 -4.16
C ILE A 267 2.99 -8.10 -4.66
N VAL A 268 3.17 -9.33 -4.20
CA VAL A 268 2.25 -10.45 -4.42
C VAL A 268 2.00 -11.18 -3.10
N ASN A 269 1.03 -12.08 -3.10
CA ASN A 269 0.82 -13.00 -1.98
C ASN A 269 2.05 -13.89 -1.74
N ASN A 270 2.33 -14.26 -0.50
CA ASN A 270 3.48 -15.10 -0.15
C ASN A 270 3.48 -16.48 -0.82
N GLU A 271 2.31 -17.00 -1.20
CA GLU A 271 2.18 -18.27 -1.92
C GLU A 271 2.37 -18.15 -3.44
N ASN A 272 2.47 -16.93 -4.00
CA ASN A 272 2.77 -16.73 -5.41
C ASN A 272 4.19 -17.25 -5.72
N PRO A 273 4.40 -18.13 -6.73
CA PRO A 273 5.70 -18.73 -7.01
C PRO A 273 6.71 -17.77 -7.65
N LEU A 274 6.24 -16.64 -8.20
CA LEU A 274 7.10 -15.70 -8.91
C LEU A 274 8.04 -14.98 -7.95
N ASN A 275 9.31 -14.78 -8.35
CA ASN A 275 10.29 -14.02 -7.58
C ASN A 275 10.83 -12.80 -8.35
N ASN A 276 10.60 -12.75 -9.66
CA ASN A 276 11.05 -11.65 -10.51
C ASN A 276 9.98 -11.34 -11.54
N ILE A 277 9.84 -10.07 -11.88
CA ILE A 277 8.96 -9.56 -12.93
C ILE A 277 9.71 -8.46 -13.68
N THR A 278 9.46 -8.31 -14.98
CA THR A 278 10.02 -7.19 -15.73
C THR A 278 9.10 -5.97 -15.65
N SER A 279 9.67 -4.77 -15.83
CA SER A 279 8.90 -3.53 -15.91
C SER A 279 7.84 -3.60 -17.02
N GLU A 280 8.15 -4.24 -18.14
CA GLU A 280 7.21 -4.44 -19.25
C GLU A 280 6.04 -5.36 -18.85
N GLN A 281 6.31 -6.46 -18.13
CA GLN A 281 5.25 -7.35 -17.63
C GLN A 281 4.35 -6.64 -16.62
N VAL A 282 4.90 -5.80 -15.74
CA VAL A 282 4.10 -4.97 -14.83
C VAL A 282 3.17 -4.06 -15.63
N LYS A 283 3.69 -3.38 -16.65
CA LYS A 283 2.89 -2.54 -17.54
C LYS A 283 1.75 -3.34 -18.18
N GLN A 284 2.07 -4.46 -18.83
CA GLN A 284 1.08 -5.31 -19.52
C GLN A 284 -0.02 -5.83 -18.57
N ILE A 285 0.32 -6.16 -17.33
CA ILE A 285 -0.66 -6.56 -16.32
C ILE A 285 -1.59 -5.39 -15.96
N TYR A 286 -1.02 -4.24 -15.67
CA TYR A 286 -1.79 -3.08 -15.23
C TYR A 286 -2.60 -2.41 -16.33
N THR A 287 -2.20 -2.57 -17.61
CA THR A 287 -2.99 -2.13 -18.77
C THR A 287 -4.01 -3.19 -19.24
N GLY A 288 -4.00 -4.40 -18.66
CA GLY A 288 -4.93 -5.48 -19.00
C GLY A 288 -4.54 -6.27 -20.25
N GLU A 289 -3.34 -6.07 -20.81
CA GLU A 289 -2.82 -6.85 -21.92
C GLU A 289 -2.47 -8.30 -21.50
N THR A 290 -1.99 -8.46 -20.26
CA THR A 290 -1.73 -9.76 -19.63
C THR A 290 -2.69 -9.96 -18.48
N THR A 291 -3.51 -11.02 -18.54
CA THR A 291 -4.56 -11.30 -17.56
C THR A 291 -4.36 -12.58 -16.77
N GLY A 292 -3.42 -13.41 -17.14
CA GLY A 292 -3.13 -14.71 -16.53
C GLY A 292 -1.71 -14.81 -15.98
N TRP A 293 -1.55 -15.43 -14.81
CA TRP A 293 -0.23 -15.74 -14.26
C TRP A 293 0.56 -16.74 -15.10
N ASP A 294 -0.15 -17.56 -15.90
CA ASP A 294 0.47 -18.54 -16.84
C ASP A 294 1.17 -17.87 -18.02
N ASP A 295 0.85 -16.61 -18.29
CA ASP A 295 1.43 -15.84 -19.40
C ASP A 295 2.73 -15.13 -18.99
N ILE A 296 3.12 -15.19 -17.71
CA ILE A 296 4.34 -14.60 -17.17
C ILE A 296 5.47 -15.63 -17.19
N HIS A 297 6.48 -15.40 -18.04
CA HIS A 297 7.62 -16.31 -18.28
C HIS A 297 8.95 -15.67 -17.93
#